data_9b4078687c0e9a24fa42a7a20b074539
#
_entry.id   9b4078687c0e9a24fa42a7a20b074539
#
_cell.length_a   1.000
_cell.length_b   1.000
_cell.length_c   1.000
_cell.angle_alpha   90.00
_cell.angle_beta   90.00
_cell.angle_gamma   90.00
#
_symmetry.space_group_name_H-M   'P 1'
#
loop_
_entity.id
_entity.type
_entity.pdbx_description
1 polymer ?
#
loop_
_entity_poly.entity_id
_entity_poly.type
_entity_poly.pdbx_seq_one_letter_code
_entity_poly.pdbx_strand_id
1 'polypeptide(L)'
;MAKLYVVGIGPGGREHMTFKAVDVIKSCDGIVGYTPYIKYLEGLVEGKEVFSTGMKGEIERCKKAIEMVKEGKNTAIISTGDAGLYGMAGPILELAGDIDVEIVPGVTSAFSAASELGAPIMRDSASISLSDLLTPWEVIEDSLEKAAEADFVIAIYNPKSKGRKDNLEKALEIISRYRKGTTPVGIVQDSGRANTKMEITTLDSVDCDTVNMLCVLIIGNSNTYIIGNKIITPRGYNIL
;
A
#
# COMPACT_ATOMS: atom_id res chain seq x y z
N MET A 1 -18.15 -25.09 -8.10
CA MET A 1 -18.20 -24.52 -6.73
C MET A 1 -17.95 -23.04 -6.84
N ALA A 2 -18.58 -22.21 -6.00
CA ALA A 2 -18.32 -20.78 -5.97
C ALA A 2 -16.88 -20.52 -5.43
N LYS A 3 -16.29 -19.43 -5.86
CA LYS A 3 -14.90 -19.08 -5.58
C LYS A 3 -14.77 -17.74 -4.87
N LEU A 4 -13.80 -17.63 -3.98
CA LEU A 4 -13.44 -16.39 -3.29
C LEU A 4 -12.23 -15.76 -3.97
N TYR A 5 -12.37 -14.51 -4.37
CA TYR A 5 -11.28 -13.73 -4.93
C TYR A 5 -10.84 -12.65 -3.94
N VAL A 6 -9.54 -12.52 -3.71
CA VAL A 6 -8.96 -11.39 -2.97
C VAL A 6 -8.29 -10.47 -3.97
N VAL A 7 -8.88 -9.32 -4.22
CA VAL A 7 -8.55 -8.50 -5.37
C VAL A 7 -7.85 -7.22 -4.96
N GLY A 8 -6.62 -7.04 -5.42
CA GLY A 8 -5.92 -5.76 -5.40
C GLY A 8 -6.43 -4.86 -6.52
N ILE A 9 -7.05 -3.73 -6.16
CA ILE A 9 -7.66 -2.82 -7.15
C ILE A 9 -6.72 -1.68 -7.58
N GLY A 10 -5.44 -1.75 -7.21
CA GLY A 10 -4.50 -0.67 -7.48
C GLY A 10 -4.70 0.56 -6.57
N PRO A 11 -3.92 1.62 -6.79
CA PRO A 11 -3.88 2.77 -5.89
C PRO A 11 -5.02 3.77 -6.11
N GLY A 12 -5.63 3.77 -7.29
CA GLY A 12 -6.57 4.81 -7.70
C GLY A 12 -7.75 4.32 -8.52
N GLY A 13 -8.02 4.99 -9.63
CA GLY A 13 -9.13 4.70 -10.52
C GLY A 13 -8.96 3.42 -11.35
N ARG A 14 -9.95 3.17 -12.21
CA ARG A 14 -10.02 1.96 -13.04
C ARG A 14 -8.81 1.76 -13.96
N GLU A 15 -8.18 2.84 -14.39
CA GLU A 15 -6.97 2.87 -15.22
C GLU A 15 -5.74 2.26 -14.53
N HIS A 16 -5.77 2.17 -13.20
CA HIS A 16 -4.70 1.55 -12.40
C HIS A 16 -5.01 0.10 -11.99
N MET A 17 -6.19 -0.42 -12.34
CA MET A 17 -6.55 -1.81 -12.10
C MET A 17 -5.90 -2.71 -13.15
N THR A 18 -5.49 -3.90 -12.77
CA THR A 18 -5.14 -4.92 -13.76
C THR A 18 -6.40 -5.34 -14.53
N PHE A 19 -6.26 -5.73 -15.79
CA PHE A 19 -7.39 -6.29 -16.56
C PHE A 19 -8.03 -7.45 -15.82
N LYS A 20 -7.22 -8.33 -15.21
CA LYS A 20 -7.70 -9.45 -14.41
C LYS A 20 -8.56 -9.00 -13.23
N ALA A 21 -8.17 -7.94 -12.52
CA ALA A 21 -8.96 -7.40 -11.41
C ALA A 21 -10.34 -6.93 -11.89
N VAL A 22 -10.38 -6.19 -13.00
CA VAL A 22 -11.63 -5.72 -13.61
C VAL A 22 -12.53 -6.89 -14.04
N ASP A 23 -11.96 -7.90 -14.71
CA ASP A 23 -12.74 -9.04 -15.21
C ASP A 23 -13.27 -9.89 -14.05
N VAL A 24 -12.47 -10.13 -13.01
CA VAL A 24 -12.92 -10.85 -11.81
C VAL A 24 -14.03 -10.09 -11.10
N ILE A 25 -13.87 -8.78 -10.87
CA ILE A 25 -14.93 -7.98 -10.23
C ILE A 25 -16.22 -8.04 -11.04
N LYS A 26 -16.14 -7.95 -12.37
CA LYS A 26 -17.32 -8.06 -13.24
C LYS A 26 -18.01 -9.41 -13.16
N SER A 27 -17.26 -10.50 -13.03
CA SER A 27 -17.80 -11.89 -13.00
C SER A 27 -18.35 -12.31 -11.64
N CYS A 28 -18.03 -11.60 -10.56
CA CYS A 28 -18.50 -11.92 -9.21
C CYS A 28 -19.96 -11.51 -9.00
N ASP A 29 -20.68 -12.30 -8.17
CA ASP A 29 -22.05 -12.01 -7.70
C ASP A 29 -22.02 -11.08 -6.49
N GLY A 30 -20.96 -11.18 -5.67
CA GLY A 30 -20.79 -10.44 -4.44
C GLY A 30 -19.49 -9.66 -4.36
N ILE A 31 -19.55 -8.47 -3.76
CA ILE A 31 -18.39 -7.60 -3.52
C ILE A 31 -18.34 -7.23 -2.04
N VAL A 32 -17.20 -7.46 -1.42
CA VAL A 32 -16.94 -7.11 -0.02
C VAL A 32 -15.77 -6.15 0.07
N GLY A 33 -15.88 -5.08 0.87
CA GLY A 33 -14.78 -4.14 0.98
C GLY A 33 -14.89 -3.10 2.09
N TYR A 34 -13.85 -2.31 2.25
CA TYR A 34 -13.89 -1.12 3.08
C TYR A 34 -14.71 -0.03 2.36
N THR A 35 -15.64 0.59 3.06
CA THR A 35 -16.62 1.50 2.45
C THR A 35 -16.00 2.59 1.55
N PRO A 36 -14.90 3.26 1.93
CA PRO A 36 -14.23 4.19 1.03
C PRO A 36 -13.67 3.57 -0.26
N TYR A 37 -13.32 2.27 -0.25
CA TYR A 37 -12.73 1.60 -1.42
C TYR A 37 -13.78 1.18 -2.44
N ILE A 38 -15.02 0.89 -2.00
CA ILE A 38 -16.14 0.58 -2.92
C ILE A 38 -16.36 1.69 -3.94
N LYS A 39 -16.09 2.94 -3.58
CA LYS A 39 -16.22 4.10 -4.48
C LYS A 39 -15.31 4.01 -5.72
N TYR A 40 -14.15 3.32 -5.61
CA TYR A 40 -13.25 3.14 -6.76
C TYR A 40 -13.73 2.08 -7.75
N LEU A 41 -14.82 1.36 -7.42
CA LEU A 41 -15.45 0.35 -8.28
C LEU A 41 -16.66 0.90 -9.05
N GLU A 42 -16.76 2.20 -9.22
CA GLU A 42 -17.87 2.82 -9.93
C GLU A 42 -18.10 2.19 -11.33
N GLY A 43 -19.33 1.82 -11.63
CA GLY A 43 -19.70 1.07 -12.83
C GLY A 43 -19.35 -0.42 -12.85
N LEU A 44 -18.70 -0.95 -11.81
CA LEU A 44 -18.35 -2.38 -11.71
C LEU A 44 -19.20 -3.17 -10.71
N VAL A 45 -19.94 -2.48 -9.85
CA VAL A 45 -20.72 -3.11 -8.76
C VAL A 45 -22.23 -3.11 -9.01
N GLU A 46 -22.66 -2.62 -10.15
CA GLU A 46 -24.09 -2.55 -10.50
C GLU A 46 -24.72 -3.95 -10.59
N GLY A 47 -25.86 -4.13 -9.93
CA GLY A 47 -26.59 -5.41 -9.88
C GLY A 47 -25.94 -6.48 -8.99
N LYS A 48 -24.89 -6.16 -8.23
CA LYS A 48 -24.18 -7.08 -7.35
C LYS A 48 -24.59 -6.88 -5.89
N GLU A 49 -24.47 -7.95 -5.09
CA GLU A 49 -24.57 -7.83 -3.64
C GLU A 49 -23.29 -7.17 -3.10
N VAL A 50 -23.42 -6.01 -2.46
CA VAL A 50 -22.29 -5.27 -1.91
C VAL A 50 -22.37 -5.23 -0.40
N PHE A 51 -21.33 -5.72 0.26
CA PHE A 51 -21.15 -5.59 1.70
C PHE A 51 -19.93 -4.75 2.01
N SER A 52 -20.10 -3.73 2.84
CA SER A 52 -18.97 -2.88 3.23
C SER A 52 -19.04 -2.49 4.70
N THR A 53 -17.87 -2.34 5.32
CA THR A 53 -17.74 -1.85 6.69
C THR A 53 -16.80 -0.66 6.77
N GLY A 54 -16.85 0.03 7.89
CA GLY A 54 -15.89 1.06 8.25
C GLY A 54 -14.52 0.48 8.66
N MET A 55 -13.71 1.34 9.28
CA MET A 55 -12.40 0.98 9.82
C MET A 55 -12.54 -0.08 10.94
N LYS A 56 -11.52 -0.94 11.11
CA LYS A 56 -11.49 -2.05 12.10
C LYS A 56 -12.52 -3.18 11.85
N GLY A 57 -13.12 -3.23 10.66
CA GLY A 57 -14.04 -4.29 10.25
C GLY A 57 -13.41 -5.39 9.38
N GLU A 58 -12.08 -5.60 9.44
CA GLU A 58 -11.35 -6.54 8.58
C GLU A 58 -11.89 -7.96 8.72
N ILE A 59 -12.00 -8.45 9.95
CA ILE A 59 -12.48 -9.81 10.24
C ILE A 59 -13.96 -9.99 9.87
N GLU A 60 -14.78 -8.96 10.09
CA GLU A 60 -16.18 -8.96 9.68
C GLU A 60 -16.32 -9.12 8.16
N ARG A 61 -15.53 -8.36 7.40
CA ARG A 61 -15.47 -8.45 5.93
C ARG A 61 -15.04 -9.85 5.48
N CYS A 62 -13.99 -10.42 6.11
CA CYS A 62 -13.55 -11.78 5.79
C CYS A 62 -14.67 -12.80 6.01
N LYS A 63 -15.32 -12.77 7.16
CA LYS A 63 -16.43 -13.68 7.50
C LYS A 63 -17.58 -13.55 6.50
N LYS A 64 -17.96 -12.31 6.14
CA LYS A 64 -19.04 -12.08 5.18
C LYS A 64 -18.70 -12.58 3.78
N ALA A 65 -17.48 -12.35 3.31
CA ALA A 65 -17.03 -12.86 2.02
C ALA A 65 -17.08 -14.41 1.97
N ILE A 66 -16.63 -15.07 3.04
CA ILE A 66 -16.67 -16.52 3.20
C ILE A 66 -18.13 -17.03 3.22
N GLU A 67 -19.03 -16.36 3.95
CA GLU A 67 -20.46 -16.68 3.99
C GLU A 67 -21.09 -16.64 2.60
N MET A 68 -20.86 -15.55 1.83
CA MET A 68 -21.39 -15.41 0.48
C MET A 68 -20.92 -16.53 -0.46
N VAL A 69 -19.66 -16.96 -0.34
CA VAL A 69 -19.17 -18.12 -1.12
C VAL A 69 -19.85 -19.42 -0.71
N LYS A 70 -20.11 -19.64 0.58
CA LYS A 70 -20.86 -20.80 1.07
C LYS A 70 -22.32 -20.81 0.59
N GLU A 71 -22.88 -19.63 0.34
CA GLU A 71 -24.19 -19.46 -0.30
C GLU A 71 -24.18 -19.74 -1.83
N GLY A 72 -23.02 -20.06 -2.40
CA GLY A 72 -22.88 -20.37 -3.82
C GLY A 72 -22.56 -19.16 -4.71
N LYS A 73 -22.19 -18.01 -4.14
CA LYS A 73 -21.88 -16.78 -4.86
C LYS A 73 -20.37 -16.64 -5.10
N ASN A 74 -19.94 -16.44 -6.35
CA ASN A 74 -18.59 -15.97 -6.60
C ASN A 74 -18.40 -14.58 -5.96
N THR A 75 -17.45 -14.44 -5.06
CA THR A 75 -17.32 -13.24 -4.24
C THR A 75 -15.92 -12.66 -4.34
N ALA A 76 -15.82 -11.34 -4.54
CA ALA A 76 -14.57 -10.62 -4.46
C ALA A 76 -14.51 -9.78 -3.17
N ILE A 77 -13.45 -9.97 -2.37
CA ILE A 77 -13.06 -9.04 -1.32
C ILE A 77 -11.95 -8.16 -1.85
N ILE A 78 -12.11 -6.85 -1.75
CA ILE A 78 -11.21 -5.88 -2.37
C ILE A 78 -10.26 -5.20 -1.37
N SER A 79 -9.05 -4.92 -1.84
CA SER A 79 -8.04 -4.09 -1.18
C SER A 79 -7.56 -3.00 -2.15
N THR A 80 -7.33 -1.77 -1.69
CA THR A 80 -6.55 -0.81 -2.50
C THR A 80 -5.10 -1.25 -2.56
N GLY A 81 -4.39 -0.84 -3.61
CA GLY A 81 -3.05 -1.32 -3.86
C GLY A 81 -3.04 -2.80 -4.22
N ASP A 82 -2.14 -3.54 -3.61
CA ASP A 82 -2.01 -4.99 -3.74
C ASP A 82 -2.72 -5.72 -2.59
N ALA A 83 -3.33 -6.86 -2.89
CA ALA A 83 -4.07 -7.66 -1.91
C ALA A 83 -3.16 -8.37 -0.90
N GLY A 84 -1.90 -8.66 -1.27
CA GLY A 84 -0.92 -9.38 -0.45
C GLY A 84 -0.03 -8.46 0.38
N LEU A 85 0.10 -7.17 0.02
CA LEU A 85 0.92 -6.23 0.77
C LEU A 85 0.05 -5.36 1.69
N TYR A 86 0.00 -5.69 2.98
CA TYR A 86 -0.84 -5.04 4.00
C TYR A 86 -2.34 -5.05 3.66
N GLY A 87 -2.76 -6.01 2.81
CA GLY A 87 -4.11 -6.16 2.33
C GLY A 87 -4.87 -7.33 2.96
N MET A 88 -5.95 -7.75 2.30
CA MET A 88 -6.89 -8.73 2.85
C MET A 88 -6.50 -10.19 2.57
N ALA A 89 -5.41 -10.47 1.81
CA ALA A 89 -5.06 -11.83 1.42
C ALA A 89 -4.69 -12.71 2.63
N GLY A 90 -3.86 -12.21 3.54
CA GLY A 90 -3.48 -12.94 4.77
C GLY A 90 -4.70 -13.35 5.60
N PRO A 91 -5.52 -12.41 6.09
CA PRO A 91 -6.71 -12.72 6.89
C PRO A 91 -7.72 -13.66 6.21
N ILE A 92 -7.89 -13.55 4.89
CA ILE A 92 -8.76 -14.47 4.15
C ILE A 92 -8.18 -15.88 4.15
N LEU A 93 -6.91 -16.05 3.81
CA LEU A 93 -6.28 -17.38 3.76
C LEU A 93 -6.26 -18.06 5.14
N GLU A 94 -6.12 -17.31 6.22
CA GLU A 94 -6.20 -17.82 7.58
C GLU A 94 -7.61 -18.30 7.97
N LEU A 95 -8.67 -17.72 7.38
CA LEU A 95 -10.08 -17.97 7.77
C LEU A 95 -10.85 -18.85 6.78
N ALA A 96 -10.39 -18.96 5.52
CA ALA A 96 -11.17 -19.57 4.44
C ALA A 96 -11.33 -21.08 4.54
N GLY A 97 -10.45 -21.80 5.26
CA GLY A 97 -10.46 -23.26 5.34
C GLY A 97 -10.31 -23.89 3.95
N ASP A 98 -11.26 -24.76 3.56
CA ASP A 98 -11.23 -25.50 2.28
C ASP A 98 -11.85 -24.71 1.11
N ILE A 99 -12.18 -23.43 1.29
CA ILE A 99 -12.72 -22.60 0.20
C ILE A 99 -11.60 -22.34 -0.84
N ASP A 100 -11.97 -22.50 -2.13
CA ASP A 100 -11.07 -22.13 -3.24
C ASP A 100 -10.88 -20.61 -3.28
N VAL A 101 -9.67 -20.16 -2.92
CA VAL A 101 -9.28 -18.75 -2.86
C VAL A 101 -8.28 -18.43 -3.97
N GLU A 102 -8.57 -17.38 -4.73
CA GLU A 102 -7.64 -16.81 -5.70
C GLU A 102 -7.25 -15.39 -5.33
N ILE A 103 -5.94 -15.13 -5.28
CA ILE A 103 -5.42 -13.78 -5.05
C ILE A 103 -5.12 -13.13 -6.41
N VAL A 104 -5.72 -11.96 -6.63
CA VAL A 104 -5.52 -11.16 -7.83
C VAL A 104 -4.65 -9.96 -7.47
N PRO A 105 -3.44 -9.85 -8.05
CA PRO A 105 -2.50 -8.78 -7.69
C PRO A 105 -2.99 -7.42 -8.16
N GLY A 106 -2.56 -6.38 -7.46
CA GLY A 106 -2.75 -4.98 -7.82
C GLY A 106 -1.46 -4.18 -7.74
N VAL A 107 -1.44 -3.00 -8.33
CA VAL A 107 -0.30 -2.09 -8.21
C VAL A 107 -0.30 -1.49 -6.81
N THR A 108 0.73 -1.80 -6.03
CA THR A 108 0.86 -1.25 -4.67
C THR A 108 1.16 0.24 -4.68
N SER A 109 0.72 0.94 -3.64
CA SER A 109 0.89 2.40 -3.53
C SER A 109 2.35 2.85 -3.53
N ALA A 110 3.31 2.04 -3.08
CA ALA A 110 4.73 2.39 -3.18
C ALA A 110 5.21 2.47 -4.63
N PHE A 111 4.80 1.54 -5.50
CA PHE A 111 5.20 1.58 -6.92
C PHE A 111 4.48 2.69 -7.68
N SER A 112 3.23 2.95 -7.34
CA SER A 112 2.51 4.11 -7.87
C SER A 112 3.19 5.42 -7.44
N ALA A 113 3.50 5.59 -6.16
CA ALA A 113 4.21 6.75 -5.67
C ALA A 113 5.61 6.91 -6.31
N ALA A 114 6.33 5.80 -6.51
CA ALA A 114 7.62 5.81 -7.19
C ALA A 114 7.52 6.34 -8.62
N SER A 115 6.47 5.98 -9.37
CA SER A 115 6.27 6.47 -10.74
C SER A 115 5.99 7.97 -10.80
N GLU A 116 5.30 8.53 -9.82
CA GLU A 116 5.10 9.99 -9.68
C GLU A 116 6.44 10.69 -9.41
N LEU A 117 7.25 10.12 -8.52
CA LEU A 117 8.54 10.66 -8.09
C LEU A 117 9.67 10.48 -9.11
N GLY A 118 9.56 9.56 -10.06
CA GLY A 118 10.59 9.22 -11.03
C GLY A 118 11.02 7.76 -10.95
N ALA A 119 12.25 7.49 -10.53
CA ALA A 119 12.79 6.14 -10.41
C ALA A 119 13.54 5.92 -9.07
N PRO A 120 12.90 6.16 -7.91
CA PRO A 120 13.56 6.02 -6.61
C PRO A 120 13.83 4.57 -6.22
N ILE A 121 13.05 3.60 -6.72
CA ILE A 121 13.11 2.17 -6.33
C ILE A 121 13.80 1.34 -7.41
N MET A 122 15.01 1.72 -7.81
CA MET A 122 15.79 0.99 -8.82
C MET A 122 16.80 0.01 -8.23
N ARG A 123 16.95 -0.02 -6.91
CA ARG A 123 17.84 -0.91 -6.14
C ARG A 123 17.01 -1.66 -5.10
N ASP A 124 17.70 -2.41 -4.24
CA ASP A 124 17.07 -3.12 -3.13
C ASP A 124 16.22 -2.17 -2.28
N SER A 125 15.03 -2.62 -1.95
CA SER A 125 14.06 -1.79 -1.24
C SER A 125 13.28 -2.58 -0.20
N ALA A 126 12.89 -1.90 0.87
CA ALA A 126 12.03 -2.45 1.92
C ALA A 126 10.71 -1.67 1.98
N SER A 127 9.59 -2.41 2.10
CA SER A 127 8.28 -1.86 2.42
C SER A 127 8.02 -2.03 3.91
N ILE A 128 7.84 -0.94 4.65
CA ILE A 128 7.66 -0.96 6.10
C ILE A 128 6.41 -0.18 6.47
N SER A 129 5.50 -0.82 7.20
CA SER A 129 4.31 -0.16 7.75
C SER A 129 4.58 0.32 9.16
N LEU A 130 4.29 1.59 9.45
CA LEU A 130 4.37 2.13 10.81
C LEU A 130 3.12 1.86 11.66
N SER A 131 2.26 0.94 11.20
CA SER A 131 1.07 0.55 11.96
C SER A 131 1.43 -0.44 13.06
N ASP A 132 1.37 0.02 14.31
CA ASP A 132 1.61 -0.74 15.53
C ASP A 132 0.35 -1.41 16.12
N LEU A 133 -0.72 -1.53 15.33
CA LEU A 133 -1.96 -2.18 15.77
C LEU A 133 -1.83 -3.69 15.92
N LEU A 134 -1.08 -4.33 15.03
CA LEU A 134 -0.91 -5.79 14.99
C LEU A 134 0.56 -6.20 15.12
N THR A 135 1.47 -5.27 14.90
CA THR A 135 2.92 -5.48 14.98
C THR A 135 3.48 -4.61 16.09
N PRO A 136 4.13 -5.15 17.13
CA PRO A 136 4.76 -4.35 18.18
C PRO A 136 5.75 -3.34 17.61
N TRP A 137 5.84 -2.16 18.22
CA TRP A 137 6.71 -1.08 17.74
C TRP A 137 8.17 -1.50 17.66
N GLU A 138 8.64 -2.28 18.60
CA GLU A 138 10.03 -2.80 18.67
C GLU A 138 10.39 -3.64 17.43
N VAL A 139 9.42 -4.36 16.86
CA VAL A 139 9.61 -5.13 15.61
C VAL A 139 9.69 -4.21 14.40
N ILE A 140 8.90 -3.14 14.39
CA ILE A 140 8.94 -2.12 13.33
C ILE A 140 10.27 -1.36 13.40
N GLU A 141 10.71 -0.98 14.58
CA GLU A 141 11.98 -0.32 14.84
C GLU A 141 13.18 -1.14 14.35
N ASP A 142 13.24 -2.42 14.72
CA ASP A 142 14.28 -3.37 14.26
C ASP A 142 14.29 -3.49 12.72
N SER A 143 13.12 -3.53 12.09
CA SER A 143 13.01 -3.58 10.64
C SER A 143 13.50 -2.29 9.96
N LEU A 144 13.19 -1.13 10.52
CA LEU A 144 13.67 0.16 10.05
C LEU A 144 15.18 0.28 10.16
N GLU A 145 15.73 -0.12 11.31
CA GLU A 145 17.17 -0.09 11.58
C GLU A 145 17.93 -0.95 10.59
N LYS A 146 17.54 -2.21 10.42
CA LYS A 146 18.20 -3.15 9.50
C LYS A 146 18.08 -2.72 8.03
N ALA A 147 16.94 -2.23 7.61
CA ALA A 147 16.77 -1.72 6.24
C ALA A 147 17.63 -0.46 6.00
N ALA A 148 17.73 0.41 6.99
CA ALA A 148 18.57 1.59 6.91
C ALA A 148 20.06 1.23 6.93
N GLU A 149 20.51 0.34 7.80
CA GLU A 149 21.90 -0.14 7.88
C GLU A 149 22.34 -0.81 6.57
N ALA A 150 21.48 -1.64 5.96
CA ALA A 150 21.72 -2.32 4.70
C ALA A 150 21.63 -1.41 3.45
N ASP A 151 21.44 -0.11 3.63
CA ASP A 151 21.33 0.89 2.57
C ASP A 151 20.18 0.65 1.58
N PHE A 152 19.07 0.10 2.02
CA PHE A 152 17.86 -0.09 1.19
C PHE A 152 17.14 1.24 0.96
N VAL A 153 16.49 1.37 -0.19
CA VAL A 153 15.42 2.37 -0.34
C VAL A 153 14.26 1.93 0.52
N ILE A 154 13.68 2.83 1.31
CA ILE A 154 12.63 2.48 2.27
C ILE A 154 11.31 3.12 1.86
N ALA A 155 10.29 2.30 1.59
CA ALA A 155 8.93 2.75 1.36
C ALA A 155 8.13 2.63 2.67
N ILE A 156 7.72 3.76 3.23
CA ILE A 156 6.94 3.84 4.48
C ILE A 156 5.46 3.86 4.15
N TYR A 157 4.74 2.88 4.71
CA TYR A 157 3.29 2.77 4.69
C TYR A 157 2.67 3.15 6.03
N ASN A 158 1.43 3.61 6.01
CA ASN A 158 0.68 4.00 7.20
C ASN A 158 1.47 4.95 8.13
N PRO A 159 2.07 6.01 7.59
CA PRO A 159 3.04 6.84 8.32
C PRO A 159 2.43 7.50 9.55
N LYS A 160 1.15 7.88 9.50
CA LYS A 160 0.49 8.61 10.58
C LYS A 160 -0.98 8.27 10.69
N SER A 161 -1.55 8.31 11.89
CA SER A 161 -3.01 8.22 12.11
C SER A 161 -3.40 9.03 13.36
N LYS A 162 -4.72 9.16 13.62
CA LYS A 162 -5.21 9.86 14.82
C LYS A 162 -4.65 9.30 16.14
N GLY A 163 -4.37 8.00 16.19
CA GLY A 163 -3.83 7.32 17.37
C GLY A 163 -2.30 7.12 17.35
N ARG A 164 -1.64 7.46 16.25
CA ARG A 164 -0.19 7.26 16.03
C ARG A 164 0.38 8.53 15.42
N LYS A 165 0.68 9.49 16.29
CA LYS A 165 1.16 10.81 15.85
C LYS A 165 2.68 10.82 15.66
N ASP A 166 3.42 10.09 16.48
CA ASP A 166 4.86 10.20 16.63
C ASP A 166 5.64 9.06 15.95
N ASN A 167 4.93 8.08 15.33
CA ASN A 167 5.61 6.92 14.72
C ASN A 167 6.46 7.32 13.51
N LEU A 168 6.03 8.33 12.75
CA LEU A 168 6.82 8.83 11.61
C LEU A 168 8.10 9.52 12.10
N GLU A 169 8.01 10.42 13.06
CA GLU A 169 9.14 11.12 13.65
C GLU A 169 10.21 10.12 14.17
N LYS A 170 9.76 9.12 14.94
CA LYS A 170 10.65 8.05 15.44
C LYS A 170 11.28 7.25 14.29
N ALA A 171 10.52 6.93 13.25
CA ALA A 171 11.05 6.22 12.09
C ALA A 171 12.13 7.03 11.36
N LEU A 172 11.92 8.34 11.18
CA LEU A 172 12.91 9.22 10.57
C LEU A 172 14.15 9.37 11.44
N GLU A 173 14.02 9.45 12.77
CA GLU A 173 15.15 9.45 13.71
C GLU A 173 15.99 8.18 13.60
N ILE A 174 15.37 7.00 13.52
CA ILE A 174 16.08 5.72 13.35
C ILE A 174 16.85 5.73 12.03
N ILE A 175 16.21 6.10 10.92
CA ILE A 175 16.81 6.12 9.60
C ILE A 175 17.97 7.13 9.54
N SER A 176 17.84 8.27 10.22
CA SER A 176 18.87 9.33 10.23
C SER A 176 20.20 8.90 10.89
N ARG A 177 20.21 7.83 11.67
CA ARG A 177 21.46 7.25 12.23
C ARG A 177 22.35 6.63 11.14
N TYR A 178 21.76 6.26 9.99
CA TYR A 178 22.41 5.56 8.88
C TYR A 178 22.42 6.37 7.58
N ARG A 179 21.71 7.46 7.51
CA ARG A 179 21.54 8.30 6.31
C ARG A 179 21.97 9.72 6.59
N LYS A 180 22.44 10.39 5.54
CA LYS A 180 22.69 11.83 5.60
C LYS A 180 21.35 12.58 5.68
N GLY A 181 21.29 13.69 6.40
CA GLY A 181 20.11 14.55 6.42
C GLY A 181 19.68 15.05 5.03
N THR A 182 20.64 15.14 4.09
CA THR A 182 20.41 15.52 2.68
C THR A 182 19.88 14.38 1.80
N THR A 183 19.66 13.16 2.35
CA THR A 183 19.09 12.04 1.60
C THR A 183 17.71 12.42 1.06
N PRO A 184 17.45 12.24 -0.26
CA PRO A 184 16.15 12.57 -0.85
C PRO A 184 15.00 11.74 -0.26
N VAL A 185 13.90 12.42 0.00
CA VAL A 185 12.63 11.83 0.43
C VAL A 185 11.53 12.31 -0.48
N GLY A 186 10.77 11.38 -1.05
CA GLY A 186 9.56 11.67 -1.79
C GLY A 186 8.32 11.35 -0.95
N ILE A 187 7.38 12.28 -0.86
CA ILE A 187 6.12 12.13 -0.15
C ILE A 187 5.01 12.21 -1.19
N VAL A 188 4.20 11.16 -1.29
CA VAL A 188 3.08 11.15 -2.23
C VAL A 188 1.79 10.82 -1.48
N GLN A 189 0.86 11.76 -1.53
CA GLN A 189 -0.49 11.60 -0.99
C GLN A 189 -1.45 11.23 -2.12
N ASP A 190 -2.36 10.30 -1.85
CA ASP A 190 -3.40 9.87 -2.79
C ASP A 190 -2.85 9.47 -4.17
N SER A 191 -1.70 8.78 -4.21
CA SER A 191 -1.06 8.33 -5.45
C SER A 191 -2.04 7.58 -6.35
N GLY A 192 -1.99 7.89 -7.65
CA GLY A 192 -2.89 7.30 -8.65
C GLY A 192 -4.34 7.78 -8.57
N ARG A 193 -4.63 8.88 -7.88
CA ARG A 193 -5.97 9.48 -7.75
C ARG A 193 -6.01 10.90 -8.30
N ALA A 194 -7.22 11.42 -8.59
CA ALA A 194 -7.40 12.76 -9.15
C ALA A 194 -6.76 13.89 -8.32
N ASN A 195 -6.62 13.69 -7.01
CA ASN A 195 -6.06 14.68 -6.08
C ASN A 195 -4.64 14.32 -5.62
N THR A 196 -3.89 13.55 -6.41
CA THR A 196 -2.49 13.22 -6.08
C THR A 196 -1.68 14.48 -5.78
N LYS A 197 -1.01 14.48 -4.64
CA LYS A 197 -0.05 15.53 -4.26
C LYS A 197 1.32 14.89 -4.08
N MET A 198 2.34 15.54 -4.59
CA MET A 198 3.72 15.07 -4.53
C MET A 198 4.61 16.17 -3.96
N GLU A 199 5.48 15.79 -3.05
CA GLU A 199 6.55 16.63 -2.51
C GLU A 199 7.88 15.88 -2.59
N ILE A 200 8.94 16.58 -2.97
CA ILE A 200 10.32 16.09 -2.90
C ILE A 200 11.07 16.97 -1.91
N THR A 201 11.61 16.35 -0.89
CA THR A 201 12.35 17.00 0.20
C THR A 201 13.59 16.19 0.57
N THR A 202 14.21 16.47 1.71
CA THR A 202 15.32 15.72 2.29
C THR A 202 14.96 15.17 3.66
N LEU A 203 15.70 14.17 4.14
CA LEU A 203 15.41 13.46 5.38
C LEU A 203 15.31 14.39 6.60
N ASP A 204 16.16 15.42 6.67
CA ASP A 204 16.18 16.42 7.74
C ASP A 204 15.11 17.53 7.59
N SER A 205 14.43 17.57 6.44
CA SER A 205 13.46 18.62 6.10
C SER A 205 12.03 18.09 5.94
N VAL A 206 11.78 16.84 6.29
CA VAL A 206 10.42 16.28 6.27
C VAL A 206 9.55 16.99 7.30
N ASP A 207 8.50 17.66 6.83
CA ASP A 207 7.46 18.20 7.70
C ASP A 207 6.43 17.10 8.02
N CYS A 208 6.60 16.48 9.19
CA CYS A 208 5.71 15.42 9.64
C CYS A 208 4.25 15.87 9.83
N ASP A 209 3.99 17.16 10.03
CA ASP A 209 2.62 17.67 10.23
C ASP A 209 1.80 17.68 8.94
N THR A 210 2.45 17.74 7.79
CA THR A 210 1.79 17.64 6.47
C THR A 210 1.46 16.20 6.08
N VAL A 211 2.08 15.20 6.72
CA VAL A 211 1.91 13.78 6.43
C VAL A 211 0.69 13.20 7.13
N ASN A 212 -0.12 12.45 6.42
CA ASN A 212 -1.29 11.76 6.93
C ASN A 212 -1.34 10.28 6.47
N MET A 213 -2.40 9.56 6.85
CA MET A 213 -2.56 8.13 6.57
C MET A 213 -2.66 7.80 5.06
N LEU A 214 -2.93 8.77 4.20
CA LEU A 214 -3.05 8.59 2.75
C LEU A 214 -1.72 8.82 2.03
N CYS A 215 -0.65 9.10 2.77
CA CYS A 215 0.68 9.30 2.24
C CYS A 215 1.47 7.98 2.20
N VAL A 216 2.33 7.88 1.19
CA VAL A 216 3.47 6.96 1.14
C VAL A 216 4.73 7.80 1.06
N LEU A 217 5.72 7.51 1.90
CA LEU A 217 7.03 8.14 1.81
C LEU A 217 8.01 7.14 1.16
N ILE A 218 8.86 7.64 0.27
CA ILE A 218 9.98 6.87 -0.29
C ILE A 218 11.26 7.59 0.11
N ILE A 219 12.03 6.95 0.99
CA ILE A 219 13.29 7.46 1.50
C ILE A 219 14.41 6.81 0.69
N GLY A 220 15.23 7.63 0.07
CA GLY A 220 16.34 7.20 -0.75
C GLY A 220 17.43 6.48 0.03
N ASN A 221 18.37 5.87 -0.70
CA ASN A 221 19.60 5.33 -0.15
C ASN A 221 20.79 6.29 -0.33
N SER A 222 22.00 5.85 0.02
CA SER A 222 23.22 6.67 -0.05
C SER A 222 23.57 7.19 -1.46
N ASN A 223 23.04 6.53 -2.52
CA ASN A 223 23.26 6.87 -3.92
C ASN A 223 22.09 7.62 -4.56
N THR A 224 20.99 7.81 -3.85
CA THR A 224 19.82 8.50 -4.37
C THR A 224 20.08 10.00 -4.52
N TYR A 225 19.65 10.57 -5.64
CA TYR A 225 19.79 12.00 -5.93
C TYR A 225 18.54 12.55 -6.64
N ILE A 226 18.49 13.87 -6.77
CA ILE A 226 17.40 14.60 -7.42
C ILE A 226 17.89 15.20 -8.73
N ILE A 227 17.12 15.01 -9.82
CA ILE A 227 17.30 15.73 -11.09
C ILE A 227 16.01 16.45 -11.42
N GLY A 228 16.05 17.77 -11.47
CA GLY A 228 14.86 18.59 -11.68
C GLY A 228 13.80 18.30 -10.60
N ASN A 229 12.66 17.78 -11.00
CA ASN A 229 11.56 17.38 -10.12
C ASN A 229 11.43 15.86 -9.96
N LYS A 230 12.52 15.11 -10.10
CA LYS A 230 12.52 13.63 -10.01
C LYS A 230 13.59 13.13 -9.08
N ILE A 231 13.27 12.04 -8.37
CA ILE A 231 14.18 11.28 -7.53
C ILE A 231 14.66 10.06 -8.32
N ILE A 232 15.96 9.81 -8.29
CA ILE A 232 16.57 8.66 -8.97
C ILE A 232 17.50 7.94 -7.99
N THR A 233 17.34 6.63 -7.88
CA THR A 233 18.34 5.74 -7.28
C THR A 233 19.03 5.00 -8.41
N PRO A 234 20.32 5.28 -8.72
CA PRO A 234 21.00 4.72 -9.90
C PRO A 234 21.20 3.21 -9.73
N ARG A 235 21.00 2.47 -10.81
CA ARG A 235 21.27 1.03 -10.84
C ARG A 235 22.75 0.68 -10.95
N GLY A 236 23.59 1.67 -11.30
CA GLY A 236 25.04 1.50 -11.42
C GLY A 236 25.55 1.30 -12.86
N TYR A 237 24.72 1.65 -13.87
CA TYR A 237 25.22 1.71 -15.25
C TYR A 237 26.25 2.82 -15.38
N ASN A 238 27.33 2.55 -16.13
CA ASN A 238 28.24 3.60 -16.58
C ASN A 238 27.60 4.30 -17.80
N ILE A 239 26.99 5.46 -17.56
CA ILE A 239 26.25 6.24 -18.58
C ILE A 239 26.97 7.53 -18.98
N LEU A 240 28.23 7.71 -18.54
CA LEU A 240 29.14 8.82 -18.91
C LEU A 240 30.26 8.31 -19.75
#